data_f6458138e53cd906d9d49afaf705ea0c
#
_entry.id   f6458138e53cd906d9d49afaf705ea0c
#
_cell.length_a   1.000
_cell.length_b   1.000
_cell.length_c   1.000
_cell.angle_alpha   90.00
_cell.angle_beta   90.00
_cell.angle_gamma   90.00
#
_symmetry.space_group_name_H-M   'P 1'
#
loop_
_entity.id
_entity.type
_entity.pdbx_description
1 polymer ?
#
loop_
_entity_poly.entity_id
_entity_poly.type
_entity_poly.pdbx_seq_one_letter_code
_entity_poly.pdbx_strand_id
1 'polypeptide(L)'
;MKRILILLAAVIVIVVLKSMQTQNKAEFKFEKETHDFGQIPQGTPVIAEFTFTNTGAEPLIISSIESSCDCIMTKFTREPILEGGKGIISITYDAALPQAGFTKAVRVKSNARTPVKVLYVKGEVRTAG
;
A
#
# COMPACT_ATOMS: atom_id res chain seq x y z
N MET A 1 -26.49 -43.12 10.07
CA MET A 1 -26.35 -41.88 10.84
C MET A 1 -24.90 -41.50 11.15
N LYS A 2 -24.07 -42.45 11.63
CA LYS A 2 -22.65 -42.13 11.93
C LYS A 2 -21.85 -41.62 10.74
N ARG A 3 -22.09 -42.13 9.52
CA ARG A 3 -21.37 -41.70 8.30
C ARG A 3 -21.69 -40.26 7.90
N ILE A 4 -22.93 -39.82 8.10
CA ILE A 4 -23.35 -38.44 7.78
C ILE A 4 -22.73 -37.45 8.76
N LEU A 5 -22.64 -37.79 10.05
CA LEU A 5 -22.02 -36.95 11.06
C LEU A 5 -20.52 -36.75 10.81
N ILE A 6 -19.82 -37.82 10.38
CA ILE A 6 -18.38 -37.74 10.04
C ILE A 6 -18.18 -36.85 8.82
N LEU A 7 -19.02 -36.92 7.78
CA LEU A 7 -18.93 -36.09 6.59
C LEU A 7 -19.17 -34.59 6.91
N LEU A 8 -20.15 -34.28 7.76
CA LEU A 8 -20.44 -32.94 8.21
C LEU A 8 -19.25 -32.33 9.00
N ALA A 9 -18.67 -33.13 9.89
CA ALA A 9 -17.49 -32.67 10.65
C ALA A 9 -16.30 -32.36 9.74
N ALA A 10 -16.06 -33.19 8.71
CA ALA A 10 -14.99 -32.96 7.74
C ALA A 10 -15.21 -31.67 6.95
N VAL A 11 -16.42 -31.35 6.52
CA VAL A 11 -16.76 -30.12 5.80
C VAL A 11 -16.52 -28.89 6.68
N ILE A 12 -16.90 -28.91 7.94
CA ILE A 12 -16.70 -27.82 8.89
C ILE A 12 -15.20 -27.55 9.08
N VAL A 13 -14.38 -28.60 9.24
CA VAL A 13 -12.94 -28.47 9.39
C VAL A 13 -12.31 -27.82 8.16
N ILE A 14 -12.72 -28.20 6.96
CA ILE A 14 -12.21 -27.62 5.70
C ILE A 14 -12.53 -26.11 5.62
N VAL A 15 -13.75 -25.72 5.98
CA VAL A 15 -14.16 -24.30 5.96
C VAL A 15 -13.35 -23.48 6.96
N VAL A 16 -13.14 -24.01 8.17
CA VAL A 16 -12.34 -23.32 9.20
C VAL A 16 -10.88 -23.16 8.75
N LEU A 17 -10.27 -24.18 8.15
CA LEU A 17 -8.91 -24.11 7.65
C LEU A 17 -8.74 -23.06 6.55
N LYS A 18 -9.69 -22.93 5.64
CA LYS A 18 -9.67 -21.90 4.60
C LYS A 18 -9.76 -20.48 5.19
N SER A 19 -10.59 -20.29 6.20
CA SER A 19 -10.70 -19.01 6.90
C SER A 19 -9.40 -18.64 7.60
N MET A 20 -8.72 -19.59 8.22
CA MET A 20 -7.42 -19.37 8.87
C MET A 20 -6.34 -18.99 7.85
N GLN A 21 -6.32 -19.62 6.67
CA GLN A 21 -5.37 -19.28 5.61
C GLN A 21 -5.55 -17.85 5.12
N THR A 22 -6.78 -17.35 4.99
CA THR A 22 -7.05 -15.97 4.59
C THR A 22 -6.58 -14.97 5.65
N GLN A 23 -6.71 -15.30 6.94
CA GLN A 23 -6.26 -14.46 8.04
C GLN A 23 -4.74 -14.39 8.16
N ASN A 24 -4.02 -15.42 7.67
CA ASN A 24 -2.56 -15.50 7.77
C ASN A 24 -1.81 -14.75 6.66
N LYS A 25 -2.49 -14.29 5.62
CA LYS A 25 -1.84 -13.54 4.57
C LYS A 25 -1.24 -12.24 5.10
N ALA A 26 -0.21 -11.76 4.41
CA ALA A 26 0.34 -10.43 4.66
C ALA A 26 -0.75 -9.36 4.45
N GLU A 27 -0.67 -8.27 5.18
CA GLU A 27 -1.58 -7.14 5.00
C GLU A 27 -0.92 -5.84 5.41
N PHE A 28 -1.22 -4.78 4.66
CA PHE A 28 -0.75 -3.44 4.97
C PHE A 28 -1.61 -2.78 6.05
N LYS A 29 -0.94 -2.14 6.99
CA LYS A 29 -1.56 -1.13 7.84
C LYS A 29 -0.77 0.15 7.70
N PHE A 30 -1.25 1.08 6.89
CA PHE A 30 -0.60 2.37 6.68
C PHE A 30 -0.95 3.33 7.82
N GLU A 31 0.02 4.14 8.23
CA GLU A 31 -0.20 5.23 9.17
C GLU A 31 -1.06 6.33 8.55
N LYS A 32 -0.89 6.56 7.24
CA LYS A 32 -1.72 7.43 6.42
C LYS A 32 -1.72 6.92 4.98
N GLU A 33 -2.76 7.21 4.23
CA GLU A 33 -2.87 6.79 2.83
C GLU A 33 -2.95 8.00 1.89
N THR A 34 -3.01 9.20 2.44
CA THR A 34 -3.00 10.45 1.70
C THR A 34 -2.04 11.42 2.34
N HIS A 35 -1.22 12.09 1.52
CA HIS A 35 -0.34 13.15 1.98
C HIS A 35 -0.63 14.43 1.23
N ASP A 36 -0.89 15.51 1.95
CA ASP A 36 -1.11 16.85 1.40
C ASP A 36 0.17 17.67 1.55
N PHE A 37 0.81 17.99 0.44
CA PHE A 37 2.00 18.83 0.45
C PHE A 37 1.69 20.33 0.68
N GLY A 38 0.41 20.70 0.56
CA GLY A 38 0.05 22.11 0.61
C GLY A 38 0.56 22.86 -0.61
N GLN A 39 1.07 24.05 -0.37
CA GLN A 39 1.64 24.88 -1.44
C GLN A 39 3.11 24.54 -1.66
N ILE A 40 3.46 24.21 -2.89
CA ILE A 40 4.81 23.80 -3.28
C ILE A 40 5.40 24.89 -4.18
N PRO A 41 6.60 25.43 -3.87
CA PRO A 41 7.29 26.32 -4.80
C PRO A 41 7.68 25.58 -6.08
N GLN A 42 7.41 26.16 -7.24
CA GLN A 42 7.79 25.59 -8.52
C GLN A 42 9.28 25.26 -8.57
N GLY A 43 9.64 24.11 -9.08
CA GLY A 43 11.01 23.67 -9.24
C GLY A 43 11.61 22.99 -8.02
N THR A 44 10.86 22.84 -6.92
CA THR A 44 11.33 22.17 -5.71
C THR A 44 10.65 20.81 -5.60
N PRO A 45 11.38 19.69 -5.82
CA PRO A 45 10.80 18.37 -5.59
C PRO A 45 10.43 18.18 -4.12
N VAL A 46 9.30 17.51 -3.86
CA VAL A 46 8.84 17.23 -2.49
C VAL A 46 8.64 15.74 -2.32
N ILE A 47 8.91 15.25 -1.11
CA ILE A 47 8.88 13.82 -0.80
C ILE A 47 7.85 13.56 0.30
N ALA A 48 6.99 12.57 0.07
CA ALA A 48 6.09 12.03 1.09
C ALA A 48 6.54 10.62 1.43
N GLU A 49 6.63 10.32 2.72
CA GLU A 49 6.95 8.99 3.20
C GLU A 49 5.69 8.36 3.80
N PHE A 50 5.37 7.16 3.35
CA PHE A 50 4.24 6.37 3.84
C PHE A 50 4.80 5.16 4.58
N THR A 51 4.67 5.17 5.89
CA THR A 51 5.10 4.06 6.74
C THR A 51 3.95 3.09 6.90
N PHE A 52 4.24 1.79 6.78
CA PHE A 52 3.25 0.74 6.97
C PHE A 52 3.79 -0.37 7.85
N THR A 53 2.87 -1.11 8.45
CA THR A 53 3.17 -2.30 9.24
C THR A 53 2.53 -3.50 8.55
N ASN A 54 3.23 -4.64 8.52
CA ASN A 54 2.62 -5.90 8.10
C ASN A 54 1.84 -6.48 9.29
N THR A 55 0.52 -6.46 9.20
CA THR A 55 -0.35 -6.99 10.24
C THR A 55 -0.73 -8.45 10.01
N GLY A 56 -0.31 -9.03 8.88
CA GLY A 56 -0.53 -10.44 8.59
C GLY A 56 0.63 -11.31 9.07
N ALA A 57 0.44 -12.62 9.08
CA ALA A 57 1.45 -13.58 9.53
C ALA A 57 2.49 -13.90 8.45
N GLU A 58 2.11 -13.85 7.18
CA GLU A 58 3.04 -14.10 6.08
C GLU A 58 3.88 -12.87 5.77
N PRO A 59 5.14 -13.05 5.30
CA PRO A 59 5.97 -11.92 4.90
C PRO A 59 5.30 -11.09 3.79
N LEU A 60 5.34 -9.77 3.94
CA LEU A 60 4.78 -8.83 2.97
C LEU A 60 5.85 -8.46 1.95
N ILE A 61 5.56 -8.67 0.67
CA ILE A 61 6.47 -8.39 -0.42
C ILE A 61 5.77 -7.44 -1.41
N ILE A 62 6.35 -6.27 -1.61
CA ILE A 62 5.89 -5.32 -2.63
C ILE A 62 6.51 -5.75 -3.95
N SER A 63 5.68 -5.99 -4.97
CA SER A 63 6.15 -6.40 -6.30
C SER A 63 6.44 -5.20 -7.20
N SER A 64 5.59 -4.18 -7.16
CA SER A 64 5.76 -2.98 -7.97
C SER A 64 4.93 -1.83 -7.44
N ILE A 65 5.33 -0.61 -7.82
CA ILE A 65 4.57 0.60 -7.56
C ILE A 65 4.40 1.32 -8.89
N GLU A 66 3.16 1.67 -9.23
CA GLU A 66 2.83 2.30 -10.51
C GLU A 66 2.15 3.64 -10.28
N SER A 67 2.50 4.62 -11.12
CA SER A 67 1.83 5.90 -11.20
C SER A 67 1.57 6.24 -12.66
N SER A 68 0.44 6.89 -12.94
CA SER A 68 0.12 7.35 -14.29
C SER A 68 0.83 8.65 -14.66
N CYS A 69 1.54 9.26 -13.73
CA CYS A 69 2.22 10.54 -13.93
C CYS A 69 3.74 10.35 -13.92
N ASP A 70 4.42 10.82 -14.97
CA ASP A 70 5.88 10.86 -15.03
C ASP A 70 6.47 11.80 -13.98
N CYS A 71 5.63 12.65 -13.37
CA CYS A 71 6.01 13.56 -12.30
C CYS A 71 6.22 12.87 -10.95
N ILE A 72 5.96 11.57 -10.85
CA ILE A 72 6.07 10.79 -9.63
C ILE A 72 7.23 9.81 -9.73
N MET A 73 8.14 9.85 -8.76
CA MET A 73 9.16 8.82 -8.56
C MET A 73 8.91 8.12 -7.25
N THR A 74 9.13 6.81 -7.22
CA THR A 74 8.85 6.00 -6.05
C THR A 74 10.05 5.17 -5.63
N LYS A 75 10.23 5.01 -4.32
CA LYS A 75 11.16 4.06 -3.71
C LYS A 75 10.44 3.33 -2.61
N PHE A 76 10.77 2.08 -2.39
CA PHE A 76 10.11 1.28 -1.37
C PHE A 76 11.06 0.22 -0.81
N THR A 77 10.71 -0.25 0.40
CA THR A 77 11.43 -1.35 1.04
C THR A 77 11.26 -2.61 0.20
N ARG A 78 12.36 -3.15 -0.32
CA ARG A 78 12.34 -4.30 -1.22
C ARG A 78 12.45 -5.63 -0.50
N GLU A 79 13.00 -5.64 0.70
CA GLU A 79 13.10 -6.84 1.51
C GLU A 79 11.73 -7.27 2.02
N PRO A 80 11.47 -8.59 2.18
CA PRO A 80 10.24 -9.06 2.78
C PRO A 80 10.06 -8.47 4.19
N ILE A 81 8.86 -7.99 4.48
CA ILE A 81 8.53 -7.40 5.77
C ILE A 81 7.78 -8.45 6.59
N LEU A 82 8.41 -8.89 7.67
CA LEU A 82 7.87 -9.94 8.53
C LEU A 82 6.68 -9.42 9.33
N GLU A 83 5.92 -10.35 9.92
CA GLU A 83 4.78 -10.01 10.78
C GLU A 83 5.19 -8.99 11.85
N GLY A 84 4.43 -7.90 11.96
CA GLY A 84 4.73 -6.81 12.89
C GLY A 84 5.86 -5.89 12.45
N GLY A 85 6.55 -6.23 11.36
CA GLY A 85 7.61 -5.38 10.82
C GLY A 85 7.07 -4.17 10.09
N LYS A 86 7.93 -3.17 9.90
CA LYS A 86 7.58 -1.92 9.24
C LYS A 86 8.36 -1.74 7.95
N GLY A 87 7.73 -1.10 6.98
CA GLY A 87 8.35 -0.69 5.73
C GLY A 87 7.97 0.74 5.38
N ILE A 88 8.65 1.30 4.40
CA ILE A 88 8.44 2.67 3.96
C ILE A 88 8.29 2.71 2.44
N ILE A 89 7.34 3.52 1.97
CA ILE A 89 7.20 3.88 0.56
C ILE A 89 7.43 5.39 0.48
N SER A 90 8.43 5.79 -0.30
CA SER A 90 8.74 7.20 -0.55
C SER A 90 8.20 7.59 -1.91
N ILE A 91 7.43 8.66 -1.95
CA ILE A 91 6.86 9.20 -3.19
C ILE A 91 7.41 10.61 -3.37
N THR A 92 8.14 10.83 -4.46
CA THR A 92 8.68 12.14 -4.82
C THR A 92 7.84 12.75 -5.93
N TYR A 93 7.34 13.96 -5.70
CA TYR A 93 6.61 14.72 -6.69
C TYR A 93 7.52 15.77 -7.30
N ASP A 94 7.66 15.73 -8.62
CA ASP A 94 8.41 16.72 -9.37
C ASP A 94 7.50 17.94 -9.60
N ALA A 95 7.85 19.07 -9.00
CA ALA A 95 7.08 20.30 -9.07
C ALA A 95 7.59 21.22 -10.19
N ALA A 96 7.96 20.65 -11.34
CA ALA A 96 8.57 21.41 -12.45
C ALA A 96 7.63 22.45 -13.06
N LEU A 97 6.32 22.15 -13.10
CA LEU A 97 5.32 23.01 -13.72
C LEU A 97 4.29 23.51 -12.69
N PRO A 98 3.81 24.76 -12.82
CA PRO A 98 2.71 25.23 -11.97
C PRO A 98 1.47 24.35 -12.16
N GLN A 99 0.77 24.08 -11.07
CA GLN A 99 -0.47 23.32 -11.12
C GLN A 99 -1.38 23.74 -9.99
N ALA A 100 -2.54 24.28 -10.32
CA ALA A 100 -3.56 24.72 -9.37
C ALA A 100 -4.31 23.49 -8.84
N GLY A 101 -3.91 22.99 -7.70
CA GLY A 101 -4.55 21.83 -7.09
C GLY A 101 -4.34 20.54 -7.88
N PHE A 102 -3.68 19.55 -7.29
CA PHE A 102 -3.51 18.23 -7.89
C PHE A 102 -3.79 17.15 -6.85
N THR A 103 -4.22 15.99 -7.33
CA THR A 103 -4.29 14.76 -6.56
C THR A 103 -3.80 13.65 -7.47
N LYS A 104 -2.72 12.98 -7.07
CA LYS A 104 -2.12 11.88 -7.84
C LYS A 104 -2.25 10.58 -7.07
N ALA A 105 -2.67 9.53 -7.76
CA ALA A 105 -2.81 8.20 -7.20
C ALA A 105 -1.57 7.38 -7.53
N VAL A 106 -1.12 6.60 -6.55
CA VAL A 106 0.00 5.67 -6.70
C VAL A 106 -0.50 4.29 -6.29
N ARG A 107 -0.32 3.31 -7.15
CA ARG A 107 -0.82 1.94 -6.95
C ARG A 107 0.31 1.04 -6.50
N VAL A 108 0.16 0.48 -5.30
CA VAL A 108 1.13 -0.43 -4.69
C VAL A 108 0.64 -1.86 -4.88
N LYS A 109 1.39 -2.66 -5.61
CA LYS A 109 1.09 -4.07 -5.85
C LYS A 109 1.93 -4.95 -4.96
N SER A 110 1.32 -5.95 -4.34
CA SER A 110 1.98 -6.83 -3.37
C SER A 110 1.28 -8.18 -3.27
N ASN A 111 1.84 -9.05 -2.42
CA ASN A 111 1.21 -10.33 -2.06
C ASN A 111 0.22 -10.20 -0.89
N ALA A 112 -0.12 -8.99 -0.47
CA ALA A 112 -1.05 -8.77 0.64
C ALA A 112 -2.46 -9.25 0.30
N ARG A 113 -3.28 -9.41 1.33
CA ARG A 113 -4.70 -9.74 1.18
C ARG A 113 -5.40 -8.71 0.29
N THR A 114 -5.02 -7.43 0.43
CA THR A 114 -5.40 -6.38 -0.50
C THR A 114 -4.27 -6.26 -1.54
N PRO A 115 -4.38 -6.91 -2.71
CA PRO A 115 -3.25 -7.02 -3.63
C PRO A 115 -2.85 -5.70 -4.29
N VAL A 116 -3.77 -4.75 -4.38
CA VAL A 116 -3.50 -3.41 -4.89
C VAL A 116 -3.96 -2.39 -3.86
N LYS A 117 -3.01 -1.65 -3.30
CA LYS A 117 -3.29 -0.58 -2.36
C LYS A 117 -3.03 0.76 -3.06
N VAL A 118 -3.92 1.73 -2.88
CA VAL A 118 -3.79 3.04 -3.52
C VAL A 118 -3.41 4.08 -2.48
N LEU A 119 -2.33 4.81 -2.75
CA LEU A 119 -1.89 5.95 -1.96
C LEU A 119 -2.10 7.22 -2.76
N TYR A 120 -2.33 8.34 -2.09
CA TYR A 120 -2.58 9.62 -2.75
C TYR A 120 -1.62 10.68 -2.24
N VAL A 121 -1.13 11.50 -3.16
CA VAL A 121 -0.43 12.74 -2.82
C VAL A 121 -1.18 13.88 -3.48
N LYS A 122 -1.31 14.99 -2.77
CA LYS A 122 -2.03 16.16 -3.27
C LYS A 122 -1.35 17.45 -2.83
N GLY A 123 -1.70 18.54 -3.48
CA GLY A 123 -1.14 19.84 -3.19
C GLY A 123 -1.40 20.80 -4.32
N GLU A 124 -0.67 21.93 -4.33
CA GLU A 124 -0.65 22.85 -5.47
C GLU A 124 0.77 23.36 -5.68
N VAL A 125 1.15 23.55 -6.94
CA VAL A 125 2.46 24.10 -7.29
C VAL A 125 2.26 25.54 -7.72
N ARG A 126 2.93 26.47 -7.01
CA ARG A 126 2.84 27.89 -7.28
C ARG A 126 4.07 28.38 -7.99
N THR A 127 3.86 29.31 -8.92
CA THR A 127 4.96 30.00 -9.60
C THR A 127 5.83 30.71 -8.57
N ALA A 128 7.15 30.55 -8.69
CA ALA A 128 8.09 31.28 -7.88
C ALA A 128 8.15 32.72 -8.34
N GLY A 129 7.77 33.64 -7.45
CA GLY A 129 7.84 35.05 -7.85
C GLY A 129 7.11 35.98 -6.96
#